data_e38c99faade8fdc8bc78be42869a13b8
#
_entry.id   e38c99faade8fdc8bc78be42869a13b8
#
_cell.length_a   1.000
_cell.length_b   1.000
_cell.length_c   1.000
_cell.angle_alpha   90.00
_cell.angle_beta   90.00
_cell.angle_gamma   90.00
#
_symmetry.space_group_name_H-M   'P 1'
#
loop_
_entity.id
_entity.type
_entity.pdbx_description
1 polymer ?
#
loop_
_entity_poly.entity_id
_entity_poly.type
_entity_poly.pdbx_seq_one_letter_code
_entity_poly.pdbx_strand_id
1 'polypeptide(L)'
;MSVKKTQIVLIITALILFVLLFIAPKIAPVSNTDNKENSINKSKTSFNNADLSIYLNLAEKSLDLEKKKKIDKLISKSKFDSCVIFWDELKRPDIAAYYSEKLAEKENSAETWLRAGNRYYYAVQFIKDKSEIPALYQSAAKCFEKSIVISPDNVDAKIMLASCYIEGSDNPMEGIKKLKEIEKTDSNNLKLQLTFAFFSVKSGQLDKAINRFNNVLKIDSNYIEAYLHLADAYEQLDNKIKTIEMLEKYSAKTTDPTAKIEINKYIQQLKNK
;
A
#
# COMPACT_ATOMS: atom_id res chain seq x y z
N MET A 1 14.84 -38.31 20.37
CA MET A 1 14.84 -37.22 21.42
C MET A 1 13.42 -36.92 21.83
N SER A 2 13.08 -36.88 23.12
CA SER A 2 11.70 -36.66 23.52
C SER A 2 11.27 -35.21 23.19
N VAL A 3 10.02 -35.04 22.76
CA VAL A 3 9.42 -33.72 22.37
C VAL A 3 9.69 -32.62 23.42
N LYS A 4 9.72 -32.96 24.70
CA LYS A 4 10.07 -32.04 25.80
C LYS A 4 11.51 -31.49 25.74
N LYS A 5 12.49 -32.32 25.30
CA LYS A 5 13.90 -31.85 25.19
C LYS A 5 14.06 -30.88 24.01
N THR A 6 13.36 -31.11 22.89
CA THR A 6 13.38 -30.19 21.72
C THR A 6 12.74 -28.84 22.03
N GLN A 7 11.64 -28.84 22.80
CA GLN A 7 11.00 -27.60 23.24
C GLN A 7 11.88 -26.79 24.21
N ILE A 8 12.57 -27.44 25.12
CA ILE A 8 13.49 -26.77 26.07
C ILE A 8 14.67 -26.15 25.30
N VAL A 9 15.23 -26.83 24.30
CA VAL A 9 16.32 -26.30 23.45
C VAL A 9 15.84 -25.08 22.67
N LEU A 10 14.64 -25.11 22.10
CA LEU A 10 14.05 -23.97 21.37
C LEU A 10 13.81 -22.75 22.27
N ILE A 11 13.36 -22.96 23.51
CA ILE A 11 13.16 -21.87 24.47
C ILE A 11 14.51 -21.26 24.90
N ILE A 12 15.53 -22.08 25.12
CA ILE A 12 16.88 -21.62 25.50
C ILE A 12 17.52 -20.82 24.33
N THR A 13 17.37 -21.29 23.09
CA THR A 13 17.90 -20.57 21.92
C THR A 13 17.18 -19.25 21.67
N ALA A 14 15.87 -19.18 21.90
CA ALA A 14 15.09 -17.94 21.82
C ALA A 14 15.50 -16.93 22.89
N LEU A 15 15.75 -17.40 24.13
CA LEU A 15 16.24 -16.58 25.23
C LEU A 15 17.66 -16.03 24.98
N ILE A 16 18.55 -16.83 24.41
CA ILE A 16 19.92 -16.40 24.05
C ILE A 16 19.86 -15.35 22.93
N LEU A 17 19.04 -15.53 21.91
CA LEU A 17 18.81 -14.55 20.84
C LEU A 17 18.24 -13.24 21.40
N PHE A 18 17.31 -13.31 22.35
CA PHE A 18 16.73 -12.13 23.01
C PHE A 18 17.78 -11.37 23.83
N VAL A 19 18.64 -12.05 24.58
CA VAL A 19 19.74 -11.44 25.34
C VAL A 19 20.78 -10.79 24.40
N LEU A 20 21.11 -11.43 23.29
CA LEU A 20 22.03 -10.88 22.28
C LEU A 20 21.50 -9.60 21.63
N LEU A 21 20.19 -9.46 21.46
CA LEU A 21 19.55 -8.23 20.99
C LEU A 21 19.68 -7.05 21.99
N PHE A 22 19.77 -7.34 23.28
CA PHE A 22 19.96 -6.33 24.33
C PHE A 22 21.43 -5.92 24.52
N ILE A 23 22.38 -6.78 24.13
CA ILE A 23 23.85 -6.55 24.26
C ILE A 23 24.41 -5.89 22.98
N ALA A 24 23.63 -5.83 21.87
CA ALA A 24 24.06 -5.15 20.66
C ALA A 24 24.36 -3.67 20.96
N PRO A 25 25.53 -3.13 20.54
CA PRO A 25 25.88 -1.75 20.78
C PRO A 25 24.83 -0.83 20.16
N LYS A 26 24.17 -0.01 21.01
CA LYS A 26 23.26 1.03 20.55
C LYS A 26 24.09 2.08 19.82
N ILE A 27 23.97 2.15 18.50
CA ILE A 27 24.56 3.22 17.71
C ILE A 27 23.84 4.50 18.10
N ALA A 28 24.53 5.40 18.80
CA ALA A 28 24.02 6.71 19.15
C ALA A 28 23.83 7.54 17.85
N PRO A 29 22.77 8.34 17.71
CA PRO A 29 22.65 9.24 16.59
C PRO A 29 23.77 10.29 16.64
N VAL A 30 24.50 10.43 15.55
CA VAL A 30 25.52 11.47 15.37
C VAL A 30 24.82 12.82 15.35
N SER A 31 25.09 13.66 16.36
CA SER A 31 24.70 15.06 16.38
C SER A 31 25.62 15.84 15.44
N ASN A 32 25.13 16.27 14.28
CA ASN A 32 25.79 17.27 13.47
C ASN A 32 25.31 18.66 13.86
N THR A 33 26.22 19.41 14.47
CA THR A 33 26.13 20.86 14.65
C THR A 33 26.40 21.57 13.33
N ASP A 34 25.48 22.46 13.03
CA ASP A 34 25.57 23.70 12.21
C ASP A 34 26.56 23.79 11.03
N ASN A 35 25.97 23.93 9.84
CA ASN A 35 26.37 24.98 8.91
C ASN A 35 25.18 25.40 8.04
N LYS A 36 24.79 26.69 8.18
CA LYS A 36 23.87 27.41 7.29
C LYS A 36 24.55 27.61 5.95
N GLU A 37 24.03 27.01 4.91
CA GLU A 37 24.14 27.57 3.56
C GLU A 37 22.88 27.26 2.77
N ASN A 38 22.28 28.34 2.22
CA ASN A 38 21.14 28.33 1.31
C ASN A 38 21.49 27.52 0.05
N SER A 39 20.89 26.36 -0.11
CA SER A 39 20.74 25.74 -1.40
C SER A 39 19.34 25.14 -1.49
N ILE A 40 18.62 25.55 -2.51
CA ILE A 40 17.36 24.93 -2.96
C ILE A 40 17.70 23.47 -3.24
N ASN A 41 17.62 22.63 -2.21
CA ASN A 41 17.81 21.19 -2.34
C ASN A 41 16.58 20.60 -3.04
N LYS A 42 16.75 20.30 -4.34
CA LYS A 42 15.98 19.26 -4.99
C LYS A 42 16.01 18.03 -4.07
N SER A 43 14.88 17.70 -3.49
CA SER A 43 14.66 16.46 -2.75
C SER A 43 15.18 15.30 -3.60
N LYS A 44 16.32 14.70 -3.20
CA LYS A 44 16.75 13.43 -3.77
C LYS A 44 15.69 12.42 -3.36
N THR A 45 14.96 11.91 -4.36
CA THR A 45 14.02 10.82 -4.17
C THR A 45 14.75 9.64 -3.53
N SER A 46 14.31 9.25 -2.34
CA SER A 46 14.90 8.17 -1.54
C SER A 46 14.46 6.76 -2.00
N PHE A 47 14.12 6.62 -3.29
CA PHE A 47 13.83 5.32 -3.89
C PHE A 47 15.11 4.72 -4.45
N ASN A 48 15.38 3.44 -4.18
CA ASN A 48 16.45 2.71 -4.83
C ASN A 48 16.24 2.70 -6.34
N ASN A 49 17.30 3.00 -7.12
CA ASN A 49 17.25 3.04 -8.59
C ASN A 49 17.02 1.63 -9.16
N ALA A 50 15.78 1.21 -9.22
CA ALA A 50 15.37 -0.02 -9.90
C ALA A 50 14.81 0.34 -11.27
N ASP A 51 15.31 -0.30 -12.33
CA ASP A 51 14.92 -0.02 -13.71
C ASP A 51 13.82 -0.99 -14.17
N LEU A 52 12.60 -0.45 -14.34
CA LEU A 52 11.44 -1.21 -14.82
C LEU A 52 11.64 -1.73 -16.26
N SER A 53 12.57 -1.16 -17.03
CA SER A 53 12.83 -1.57 -18.42
C SER A 53 13.33 -3.02 -18.53
N ILE A 54 14.01 -3.52 -17.52
CA ILE A 54 14.49 -4.91 -17.45
C ILE A 54 13.27 -5.85 -17.43
N TYR A 55 12.28 -5.57 -16.61
CA TYR A 55 11.06 -6.40 -16.44
C TYR A 55 10.19 -6.35 -17.69
N LEU A 56 10.07 -5.17 -18.34
CA LEU A 56 9.40 -5.03 -19.62
C LEU A 56 10.05 -5.91 -20.68
N ASN A 57 11.38 -5.84 -20.84
CA ASN A 57 12.12 -6.65 -21.79
C ASN A 57 11.95 -8.15 -21.56
N LEU A 58 11.99 -8.59 -20.30
CA LEU A 58 11.78 -10.00 -19.93
C LEU A 58 10.35 -10.45 -20.27
N ALA A 59 9.35 -9.61 -19.98
CA ALA A 59 7.96 -9.89 -20.29
C ALA A 59 7.71 -10.01 -21.80
N GLU A 60 8.26 -9.09 -22.60
CA GLU A 60 8.14 -9.12 -24.05
C GLU A 60 8.84 -10.35 -24.69
N LYS A 61 10.00 -10.74 -24.16
CA LYS A 61 10.72 -11.95 -24.60
C LYS A 61 9.97 -13.24 -24.29
N SER A 62 9.12 -13.23 -23.26
CA SER A 62 8.31 -14.40 -22.88
C SER A 62 7.07 -14.62 -23.75
N LEU A 63 6.74 -13.67 -24.63
CA LEU A 63 5.59 -13.76 -25.54
C LEU A 63 5.87 -14.75 -26.69
N ASP A 64 4.83 -15.52 -27.06
CA ASP A 64 4.84 -16.26 -28.30
C ASP A 64 4.83 -15.31 -29.52
N LEU A 65 5.13 -15.83 -30.70
CA LEU A 65 5.30 -15.04 -31.93
C LEU A 65 4.03 -14.27 -32.31
N GLU A 66 2.85 -14.82 -32.08
CA GLU A 66 1.57 -14.19 -32.40
C GLU A 66 1.30 -13.00 -31.49
N LYS A 67 1.43 -13.20 -30.17
CA LYS A 67 1.27 -12.13 -29.18
C LYS A 67 2.30 -11.02 -29.37
N LYS A 68 3.55 -11.40 -29.69
CA LYS A 68 4.59 -10.42 -29.98
C LYS A 68 4.24 -9.56 -31.20
N LYS A 69 3.82 -10.14 -32.30
CA LYS A 69 3.34 -9.40 -33.48
C LYS A 69 2.15 -8.48 -33.16
N LYS A 70 1.22 -8.95 -32.29
CA LYS A 70 0.06 -8.16 -31.87
C LYS A 70 0.51 -6.92 -31.09
N ILE A 71 1.36 -7.09 -30.06
CA ILE A 71 1.82 -5.96 -29.24
C ILE A 71 2.69 -4.99 -30.03
N ASP A 72 3.62 -5.47 -30.86
CA ASP A 72 4.48 -4.64 -31.71
C ASP A 72 3.63 -3.75 -32.67
N LYS A 73 2.54 -4.30 -33.22
CA LYS A 73 1.57 -3.56 -34.04
C LYS A 73 0.82 -2.49 -33.24
N LEU A 74 0.48 -2.76 -31.99
CA LEU A 74 -0.19 -1.77 -31.11
C LEU A 74 0.76 -0.63 -30.76
N ILE A 75 1.99 -0.96 -30.40
CA ILE A 75 3.04 0.01 -30.05
C ILE A 75 3.36 0.92 -31.24
N SER A 76 3.57 0.34 -32.44
CA SER A 76 3.89 1.10 -33.66
C SER A 76 2.79 2.10 -34.05
N LYS A 77 1.56 1.85 -33.64
CA LYS A 77 0.41 2.75 -33.86
C LYS A 77 0.10 3.64 -32.66
N SER A 78 0.94 3.63 -31.62
CA SER A 78 0.74 4.38 -30.37
C SER A 78 -0.65 4.14 -29.73
N LYS A 79 -1.18 2.90 -29.85
CA LYS A 79 -2.44 2.47 -29.24
C LYS A 79 -2.19 1.96 -27.82
N PHE A 80 -1.74 2.86 -26.95
CA PHE A 80 -1.31 2.51 -25.58
C PHE A 80 -2.47 2.01 -24.71
N ASP A 81 -3.69 2.50 -24.91
CA ASP A 81 -4.92 1.97 -24.31
C ASP A 81 -5.09 0.47 -24.58
N SER A 82 -4.91 0.08 -25.85
CA SER A 82 -5.00 -1.34 -26.26
C SER A 82 -3.81 -2.16 -25.74
N CYS A 83 -2.63 -1.55 -25.57
CA CYS A 83 -1.48 -2.22 -24.92
C CYS A 83 -1.78 -2.51 -23.45
N VAL A 84 -2.42 -1.57 -22.73
CA VAL A 84 -2.86 -1.79 -21.35
C VAL A 84 -3.79 -3.01 -21.26
N ILE A 85 -4.82 -3.07 -22.08
CA ILE A 85 -5.77 -4.20 -22.11
C ILE A 85 -5.05 -5.51 -22.43
N PHE A 86 -4.15 -5.50 -23.41
CA PHE A 86 -3.37 -6.68 -23.79
C PHE A 86 -2.59 -7.28 -22.61
N TRP A 87 -1.92 -6.44 -21.82
CA TRP A 87 -1.13 -6.90 -20.69
C TRP A 87 -1.98 -7.26 -19.46
N ASP A 88 -3.14 -6.60 -19.27
CA ASP A 88 -4.12 -6.99 -18.25
C ASP A 88 -4.68 -8.42 -18.53
N GLU A 89 -4.98 -8.74 -19.80
CA GLU A 89 -5.39 -10.09 -20.22
C GLU A 89 -4.32 -11.15 -19.90
N LEU A 90 -3.04 -10.78 -20.03
CA LEU A 90 -1.90 -11.65 -19.69
C LEU A 90 -1.56 -11.68 -18.19
N LYS A 91 -2.37 -11.06 -17.34
CA LYS A 91 -2.16 -10.97 -15.88
C LYS A 91 -0.80 -10.34 -15.50
N ARG A 92 -0.38 -9.35 -16.28
CA ARG A 92 0.82 -8.54 -16.06
C ARG A 92 0.44 -7.06 -15.82
N PRO A 93 -0.16 -6.76 -14.63
CA PRO A 93 -0.58 -5.40 -14.30
C PRO A 93 0.59 -4.42 -14.16
N ASP A 94 1.79 -4.89 -13.87
CA ASP A 94 3.04 -4.15 -13.86
C ASP A 94 3.38 -3.56 -15.24
N ILE A 95 3.29 -4.39 -16.28
CA ILE A 95 3.54 -3.96 -17.66
C ILE A 95 2.36 -3.13 -18.20
N ALA A 96 1.14 -3.48 -17.83
CA ALA A 96 -0.03 -2.66 -18.14
C ALA A 96 0.07 -1.25 -17.54
N ALA A 97 0.66 -1.10 -16.33
CA ALA A 97 0.95 0.19 -15.73
C ALA A 97 1.96 1.01 -16.55
N TYR A 98 3.02 0.38 -17.06
CA TYR A 98 3.98 1.03 -17.97
C TYR A 98 3.29 1.63 -19.21
N TYR A 99 2.39 0.88 -19.86
CA TYR A 99 1.67 1.40 -21.02
C TYR A 99 0.61 2.45 -20.63
N SER A 100 0.08 2.39 -19.41
CA SER A 100 -0.75 3.47 -18.87
C SER A 100 0.04 4.77 -18.64
N GLU A 101 1.33 4.68 -18.25
CA GLU A 101 2.24 5.83 -18.18
C GLU A 101 2.50 6.39 -19.60
N LYS A 102 2.74 5.53 -20.60
CA LYS A 102 2.88 5.98 -22.00
C LYS A 102 1.64 6.69 -22.54
N LEU A 103 0.46 6.25 -22.12
CA LEU A 103 -0.78 6.95 -22.43
C LEU A 103 -0.84 8.31 -21.74
N ALA A 104 -0.44 8.38 -20.45
CA ALA A 104 -0.39 9.64 -19.71
C ALA A 104 0.64 10.62 -20.28
N GLU A 105 1.79 10.14 -20.79
CA GLU A 105 2.77 10.98 -21.51
C GLU A 105 2.16 11.61 -22.77
N LYS A 106 1.30 10.87 -23.48
CA LYS A 106 0.67 11.33 -24.71
C LYS A 106 -0.46 12.34 -24.44
N GLU A 107 -1.32 12.05 -23.44
CA GLU A 107 -2.50 12.87 -23.14
C GLU A 107 -2.19 14.04 -22.21
N ASN A 108 -1.19 13.89 -21.36
CA ASN A 108 -0.66 14.87 -20.42
C ASN A 108 -1.74 15.57 -19.56
N SER A 109 -2.69 14.78 -19.01
CA SER A 109 -3.71 15.30 -18.08
C SER A 109 -3.45 14.81 -16.65
N ALA A 110 -3.91 15.57 -15.65
CA ALA A 110 -3.78 15.17 -14.24
C ALA A 110 -4.46 13.82 -13.97
N GLU A 111 -5.57 13.55 -14.64
CA GLU A 111 -6.33 12.30 -14.49
C GLU A 111 -5.56 11.10 -15.06
N THR A 112 -4.98 11.23 -16.26
CA THR A 112 -4.23 10.12 -16.86
C THR A 112 -2.97 9.80 -16.09
N TRP A 113 -2.28 10.82 -15.56
CA TRP A 113 -1.14 10.62 -14.67
C TRP A 113 -1.55 9.98 -13.34
N LEU A 114 -2.67 10.42 -12.72
CA LEU A 114 -3.21 9.78 -11.51
C LEU A 114 -3.54 8.31 -11.76
N ARG A 115 -4.19 8.00 -12.89
CA ARG A 115 -4.53 6.62 -13.27
C ARG A 115 -3.31 5.75 -13.48
N ALA A 116 -2.27 6.25 -14.15
CA ALA A 116 -1.01 5.53 -14.33
C ALA A 116 -0.33 5.25 -12.99
N GLY A 117 -0.25 6.24 -12.10
CA GLY A 117 0.28 6.08 -10.75
C GLY A 117 -0.48 5.02 -9.94
N ASN A 118 -1.81 5.05 -9.99
CA ASN A 118 -2.63 4.05 -9.32
C ASN A 118 -2.36 2.64 -9.87
N ARG A 119 -2.21 2.47 -11.19
CA ARG A 119 -1.88 1.17 -11.77
C ARG A 119 -0.56 0.61 -11.26
N TYR A 120 0.49 1.42 -11.21
CA TYR A 120 1.78 1.00 -10.65
C TYR A 120 1.66 0.64 -9.17
N TYR A 121 0.98 1.48 -8.38
CA TYR A 121 0.81 1.27 -6.94
C TYR A 121 0.11 -0.05 -6.64
N TYR A 122 -1.01 -0.33 -7.33
CA TYR A 122 -1.77 -1.56 -7.10
C TYR A 122 -1.15 -2.79 -7.76
N ALA A 123 -0.31 -2.64 -8.79
CA ALA A 123 0.40 -3.77 -9.40
C ALA A 123 1.30 -4.52 -8.42
N VAL A 124 1.83 -3.82 -7.40
CA VAL A 124 2.66 -4.40 -6.33
C VAL A 124 2.03 -5.64 -5.69
N GLN A 125 0.70 -5.69 -5.55
CA GLN A 125 -0.01 -6.81 -4.93
C GLN A 125 0.05 -8.12 -5.76
N PHE A 126 0.35 -8.02 -7.05
CA PHE A 126 0.36 -9.14 -7.99
C PHE A 126 1.77 -9.57 -8.39
N ILE A 127 2.79 -8.86 -7.91
CA ILE A 127 4.19 -9.13 -8.25
C ILE A 127 4.70 -10.36 -7.48
N LYS A 128 5.29 -11.30 -8.21
CA LYS A 128 5.91 -12.50 -7.63
C LYS A 128 7.34 -12.22 -7.17
N ASP A 129 8.11 -11.49 -7.97
CA ASP A 129 9.47 -11.09 -7.65
C ASP A 129 9.47 -9.76 -6.87
N LYS A 130 9.66 -9.87 -5.55
CA LYS A 130 9.66 -8.69 -4.66
C LYS A 130 10.75 -7.66 -4.98
N SER A 131 11.75 -8.02 -5.78
CA SER A 131 12.80 -7.08 -6.22
C SER A 131 12.26 -5.98 -7.15
N GLU A 132 11.11 -6.21 -7.80
CA GLU A 132 10.43 -5.23 -8.66
C GLU A 132 9.68 -4.14 -7.87
N ILE A 133 9.32 -4.41 -6.62
CA ILE A 133 8.44 -3.55 -5.81
C ILE A 133 8.95 -2.10 -5.68
N PRO A 134 10.23 -1.84 -5.38
CA PRO A 134 10.73 -0.47 -5.30
C PRO A 134 10.59 0.32 -6.61
N ALA A 135 10.81 -0.34 -7.76
CA ALA A 135 10.67 0.30 -9.08
C ALA A 135 9.22 0.70 -9.36
N LEU A 136 8.26 -0.14 -8.96
CA LEU A 136 6.83 0.15 -9.12
C LEU A 136 6.39 1.34 -8.26
N TYR A 137 6.80 1.38 -6.98
CA TYR A 137 6.49 2.54 -6.13
C TYR A 137 7.16 3.82 -6.62
N GLN A 138 8.40 3.75 -7.13
CA GLN A 138 9.08 4.89 -7.73
C GLN A 138 8.33 5.42 -8.96
N SER A 139 7.91 4.52 -9.87
CA SER A 139 7.13 4.89 -11.05
C SER A 139 5.77 5.47 -10.67
N ALA A 140 5.10 4.88 -9.67
CA ALA A 140 3.86 5.42 -9.14
C ALA A 140 4.04 6.83 -8.58
N ALA A 141 5.07 7.05 -7.75
CA ALA A 141 5.38 8.37 -7.17
C ALA A 141 5.61 9.42 -8.25
N LYS A 142 6.41 9.10 -9.27
CA LYS A 142 6.66 9.99 -10.43
C LYS A 142 5.36 10.37 -11.16
N CYS A 143 4.46 9.41 -11.36
CA CYS A 143 3.17 9.67 -11.99
C CYS A 143 2.29 10.59 -11.11
N PHE A 144 2.24 10.36 -9.80
CA PHE A 144 1.50 11.23 -8.88
C PHE A 144 2.10 12.64 -8.81
N GLU A 145 3.42 12.79 -8.82
CA GLU A 145 4.08 14.10 -8.89
C GLU A 145 3.69 14.86 -10.17
N LYS A 146 3.64 14.18 -11.32
CA LYS A 146 3.16 14.78 -12.58
C LYS A 146 1.69 15.20 -12.49
N SER A 147 0.83 14.37 -11.91
CA SER A 147 -0.57 14.71 -11.67
C SER A 147 -0.72 15.97 -10.79
N ILE A 148 0.07 16.06 -9.72
CA ILE A 148 0.06 17.20 -8.78
C ILE A 148 0.58 18.48 -9.44
N VAL A 149 1.59 18.38 -10.31
CA VAL A 149 2.10 19.56 -11.06
C VAL A 149 1.01 20.14 -11.95
N ILE A 150 0.18 19.31 -12.60
CA ILE A 150 -0.90 19.74 -13.47
C ILE A 150 -2.12 20.21 -12.65
N SER A 151 -2.43 19.53 -11.55
CA SER A 151 -3.54 19.85 -10.65
C SER A 151 -3.07 19.87 -9.20
N PRO A 152 -2.55 21.02 -8.72
CA PRO A 152 -2.00 21.14 -7.37
C PRO A 152 -3.01 20.88 -6.25
N ASP A 153 -4.29 20.98 -6.52
CA ASP A 153 -5.38 20.75 -5.55
C ASP A 153 -5.87 19.30 -5.53
N ASN A 154 -5.28 18.42 -6.32
CA ASN A 154 -5.64 17.01 -6.34
C ASN A 154 -5.17 16.30 -5.05
N VAL A 155 -6.05 16.29 -4.04
CA VAL A 155 -5.77 15.66 -2.74
C VAL A 155 -5.53 14.15 -2.88
N ASP A 156 -6.22 13.48 -3.79
CA ASP A 156 -6.06 12.06 -4.06
C ASP A 156 -4.64 11.71 -4.52
N ALA A 157 -4.10 12.50 -5.46
CA ALA A 157 -2.73 12.31 -5.93
C ALA A 157 -1.71 12.56 -4.81
N LYS A 158 -1.95 13.56 -3.94
CA LYS A 158 -1.09 13.83 -2.77
C LYS A 158 -1.10 12.69 -1.76
N ILE A 159 -2.27 12.11 -1.45
CA ILE A 159 -2.40 10.96 -0.56
C ILE A 159 -1.67 9.74 -1.15
N MET A 160 -1.85 9.47 -2.44
CA MET A 160 -1.21 8.33 -3.10
C MET A 160 0.31 8.51 -3.20
N LEU A 161 0.80 9.72 -3.45
CA LEU A 161 2.23 10.03 -3.40
C LEU A 161 2.81 9.75 -2.01
N ALA A 162 2.14 10.21 -0.95
CA ALA A 162 2.53 9.94 0.42
C ALA A 162 2.57 8.43 0.73
N SER A 163 1.58 7.68 0.21
CA SER A 163 1.54 6.22 0.33
C SER A 163 2.74 5.54 -0.34
N CYS A 164 3.18 6.02 -1.52
CA CYS A 164 4.39 5.52 -2.17
C CYS A 164 5.64 5.73 -1.29
N TYR A 165 5.77 6.89 -0.62
CA TYR A 165 6.87 7.13 0.32
C TYR A 165 6.82 6.18 1.52
N ILE A 166 5.64 5.90 2.08
CA ILE A 166 5.48 5.01 3.24
C ILE A 166 5.83 3.56 2.88
N GLU A 167 5.38 3.11 1.71
CA GLU A 167 5.47 1.70 1.31
C GLU A 167 6.78 1.35 0.59
N GLY A 168 7.32 2.27 -0.20
CA GLY A 168 8.36 1.98 -1.18
C GLY A 168 9.66 2.73 -0.99
N SER A 169 9.76 3.69 -0.05
CA SER A 169 11.00 4.44 0.17
C SER A 169 11.73 4.01 1.44
N ASP A 170 13.01 4.36 1.51
CA ASP A 170 13.84 4.18 2.71
C ASP A 170 13.47 5.16 3.84
N ASN A 171 12.60 6.14 3.57
CA ASN A 171 12.14 7.14 4.53
C ASN A 171 10.60 7.20 4.63
N PRO A 172 9.94 6.21 5.25
CA PRO A 172 8.48 6.20 5.41
C PRO A 172 7.93 7.41 6.15
N MET A 173 8.74 8.02 7.04
CA MET A 173 8.29 9.18 7.83
C MET A 173 8.02 10.42 6.98
N GLU A 174 8.65 10.54 5.81
CA GLU A 174 8.34 11.61 4.86
C GLU A 174 6.89 11.49 4.35
N GLY A 175 6.46 10.28 4.00
CA GLY A 175 5.07 10.02 3.60
C GLY A 175 4.08 10.33 4.73
N ILE A 176 4.38 9.91 5.97
CA ILE A 176 3.56 10.23 7.14
C ILE A 176 3.45 11.76 7.35
N LYS A 177 4.55 12.49 7.16
CA LYS A 177 4.54 13.97 7.26
C LYS A 177 3.61 14.58 6.22
N LYS A 178 3.69 14.12 4.95
CA LYS A 178 2.82 14.58 3.86
C LYS A 178 1.32 14.31 4.17
N LEU A 179 0.97 13.13 4.69
CA LEU A 179 -0.42 12.86 5.11
C LEU A 179 -0.88 13.78 6.23
N LYS A 180 -0.02 14.07 7.22
CA LYS A 180 -0.35 15.01 8.30
C LYS A 180 -0.52 16.45 7.82
N GLU A 181 0.17 16.87 6.79
CA GLU A 181 -0.02 18.19 6.15
C GLU A 181 -1.40 18.26 5.48
N ILE A 182 -1.84 17.21 4.79
CA ILE A 182 -3.18 17.13 4.23
C ILE A 182 -4.24 17.14 5.34
N GLU A 183 -4.01 16.41 6.44
CA GLU A 183 -4.94 16.33 7.57
C GLU A 183 -5.23 17.70 8.21
N LYS A 184 -4.26 18.63 8.21
CA LYS A 184 -4.45 19.98 8.76
C LYS A 184 -5.48 20.80 7.97
N THR A 185 -5.62 20.54 6.68
CA THR A 185 -6.51 21.26 5.77
C THR A 185 -7.80 20.52 5.48
N ASP A 186 -7.76 19.17 5.51
CA ASP A 186 -8.90 18.32 5.17
C ASP A 186 -8.92 17.07 6.08
N SER A 187 -9.22 17.27 7.37
CA SER A 187 -9.26 16.19 8.36
C SER A 187 -10.40 15.19 8.14
N ASN A 188 -11.45 15.62 7.42
CA ASN A 188 -12.63 14.79 7.13
C ASN A 188 -12.55 14.08 5.77
N ASN A 189 -11.39 14.03 5.16
CA ASN A 189 -11.19 13.28 3.92
C ASN A 189 -11.24 11.78 4.20
N LEU A 190 -12.22 11.10 3.62
CA LEU A 190 -12.45 9.66 3.82
C LEU A 190 -11.21 8.83 3.43
N LYS A 191 -10.63 9.10 2.26
CA LYS A 191 -9.45 8.40 1.75
C LYS A 191 -8.24 8.60 2.66
N LEU A 192 -8.05 9.81 3.19
CA LEU A 192 -6.99 10.11 4.14
C LEU A 192 -7.15 9.30 5.43
N GLN A 193 -8.37 9.27 6.01
CA GLN A 193 -8.63 8.52 7.23
C GLN A 193 -8.44 7.02 7.03
N LEU A 194 -8.89 6.46 5.90
CA LEU A 194 -8.64 5.06 5.51
C LEU A 194 -7.15 4.78 5.36
N THR A 195 -6.41 5.67 4.69
CA THR A 195 -4.96 5.54 4.49
C THR A 195 -4.23 5.48 5.83
N PHE A 196 -4.53 6.39 6.76
CA PHE A 196 -3.97 6.34 8.11
C PHE A 196 -4.36 5.09 8.88
N ALA A 197 -5.62 4.64 8.76
CA ALA A 197 -6.11 3.43 9.42
C ALA A 197 -5.31 2.20 8.97
N PHE A 198 -5.18 1.98 7.66
CA PHE A 198 -4.46 0.82 7.12
C PHE A 198 -2.98 0.85 7.46
N PHE A 199 -2.31 2.01 7.41
CA PHE A 199 -0.92 2.10 7.84
C PHE A 199 -0.76 1.88 9.35
N SER A 200 -1.75 2.27 10.16
CA SER A 200 -1.76 1.99 11.59
C SER A 200 -1.90 0.49 11.87
N VAL A 201 -2.78 -0.22 11.15
CA VAL A 201 -2.87 -1.69 11.23
C VAL A 201 -1.55 -2.33 10.84
N LYS A 202 -0.98 -1.96 9.67
CA LYS A 202 0.27 -2.53 9.15
C LYS A 202 1.46 -2.34 10.11
N SER A 203 1.48 -1.24 10.86
CA SER A 203 2.52 -0.93 11.85
C SER A 203 2.20 -1.43 13.26
N GLY A 204 1.12 -2.19 13.46
CA GLY A 204 0.69 -2.72 14.76
C GLY A 204 0.15 -1.67 15.73
N GLN A 205 -0.14 -0.44 15.26
CA GLN A 205 -0.69 0.65 16.08
C GLN A 205 -2.23 0.55 16.14
N LEU A 206 -2.73 -0.57 16.67
CA LEU A 206 -4.15 -0.95 16.58
C LEU A 206 -5.11 0.06 17.20
N ASP A 207 -4.76 0.69 18.32
CA ASP A 207 -5.59 1.74 18.92
C ASP A 207 -5.76 2.95 17.99
N LYS A 208 -4.69 3.32 17.26
CA LYS A 208 -4.78 4.39 16.26
C LYS A 208 -5.64 3.96 15.07
N ALA A 209 -5.49 2.72 14.61
CA ALA A 209 -6.32 2.17 13.54
C ALA A 209 -7.81 2.22 13.91
N ILE A 210 -8.16 1.78 15.12
CA ILE A 210 -9.53 1.83 15.66
C ILE A 210 -10.07 3.27 15.65
N ASN A 211 -9.29 4.24 16.14
CA ASN A 211 -9.71 5.63 16.12
C ASN A 211 -9.95 6.15 14.69
N ARG A 212 -9.11 5.77 13.73
CA ARG A 212 -9.24 6.17 12.32
C ARG A 212 -10.46 5.52 11.65
N PHE A 213 -10.71 4.22 11.86
CA PHE A 213 -11.92 3.57 11.33
C PHE A 213 -13.19 4.12 11.95
N ASN A 214 -13.18 4.50 13.22
CA ASN A 214 -14.32 5.22 13.82
C ASN A 214 -14.53 6.59 13.18
N ASN A 215 -13.48 7.31 12.80
CA ASN A 215 -13.61 8.57 12.05
C ASN A 215 -14.18 8.33 10.65
N VAL A 216 -13.77 7.24 9.96
CA VAL A 216 -14.37 6.82 8.68
C VAL A 216 -15.89 6.68 8.83
N LEU A 217 -16.37 5.97 9.86
CA LEU A 217 -17.81 5.81 10.12
C LEU A 217 -18.54 7.10 10.49
N LYS A 218 -17.84 8.10 11.06
CA LYS A 218 -18.42 9.44 11.31
C LYS A 218 -18.54 10.25 10.02
N ILE A 219 -17.61 10.09 9.09
CA ILE A 219 -17.60 10.78 7.79
C ILE A 219 -18.63 10.14 6.86
N ASP A 220 -18.61 8.81 6.78
CA ASP A 220 -19.55 8.02 5.98
C ASP A 220 -20.06 6.82 6.78
N SER A 221 -21.27 6.94 7.31
CA SER A 221 -21.93 5.87 8.08
C SER A 221 -22.33 4.66 7.23
N ASN A 222 -22.26 4.76 5.89
CA ASN A 222 -22.57 3.68 4.96
C ASN A 222 -21.31 2.92 4.53
N TYR A 223 -20.12 3.36 4.93
CA TYR A 223 -18.89 2.60 4.72
C TYR A 223 -18.84 1.43 5.71
N ILE A 224 -19.71 0.43 5.49
CA ILE A 224 -19.93 -0.68 6.43
C ILE A 224 -18.70 -1.59 6.59
N GLU A 225 -17.79 -1.64 5.62
CA GLU A 225 -16.54 -2.38 5.67
C GLU A 225 -15.65 -1.93 6.85
N ALA A 226 -15.80 -0.69 7.31
CA ALA A 226 -15.09 -0.21 8.50
C ALA A 226 -15.41 -1.04 9.75
N TYR A 227 -16.62 -1.62 9.86
CA TYR A 227 -16.95 -2.53 10.97
C TYR A 227 -16.14 -3.82 10.92
N LEU A 228 -15.84 -4.36 9.72
CA LEU A 228 -14.98 -5.54 9.58
C LEU A 228 -13.53 -5.21 9.98
N HIS A 229 -13.02 -4.06 9.56
CA HIS A 229 -11.68 -3.61 9.95
C HIS A 229 -11.57 -3.33 11.45
N LEU A 230 -12.63 -2.80 12.07
CA LEU A 230 -12.70 -2.62 13.53
C LEU A 230 -12.74 -3.98 14.24
N ALA A 231 -13.52 -4.94 13.73
CA ALA A 231 -13.58 -6.29 14.29
C ALA A 231 -12.19 -6.96 14.25
N ASP A 232 -11.49 -6.90 13.11
CA ASP A 232 -10.13 -7.43 12.97
C ASP A 232 -9.15 -6.75 13.95
N ALA A 233 -9.18 -5.43 14.07
CA ALA A 233 -8.33 -4.71 15.00
C ALA A 233 -8.61 -5.07 16.47
N TYR A 234 -9.88 -5.23 16.85
CA TYR A 234 -10.25 -5.68 18.20
C TYR A 234 -9.88 -7.14 18.45
N GLU A 235 -9.97 -8.01 17.45
CA GLU A 235 -9.54 -9.39 17.56
C GLU A 235 -8.03 -9.52 17.77
N GLN A 236 -7.24 -8.74 17.05
CA GLN A 236 -5.78 -8.67 17.25
C GLN A 236 -5.41 -8.13 18.65
N LEU A 237 -6.28 -7.36 19.31
CA LEU A 237 -6.15 -6.92 20.71
C LEU A 237 -6.74 -7.90 21.72
N ASP A 238 -7.16 -9.09 21.28
CA ASP A 238 -7.84 -10.11 22.10
C ASP A 238 -9.13 -9.59 22.80
N ASN A 239 -9.76 -8.57 22.21
CA ASN A 239 -11.01 -8.00 22.71
C ASN A 239 -12.24 -8.64 22.04
N LYS A 240 -12.53 -9.87 22.46
CA LYS A 240 -13.62 -10.68 21.92
C LYS A 240 -14.98 -9.98 21.94
N ILE A 241 -15.28 -9.24 23.01
CA ILE A 241 -16.58 -8.54 23.16
C ILE A 241 -16.75 -7.50 22.07
N LYS A 242 -15.72 -6.66 21.84
CA LYS A 242 -15.74 -5.63 20.80
C LYS A 242 -15.69 -6.22 19.40
N THR A 243 -14.96 -7.30 19.20
CA THR A 243 -14.95 -8.04 17.93
C THR A 243 -16.36 -8.47 17.54
N ILE A 244 -17.09 -9.15 18.47
CA ILE A 244 -18.46 -9.59 18.22
C ILE A 244 -19.38 -8.39 17.97
N GLU A 245 -19.29 -7.33 18.77
CA GLU A 245 -20.09 -6.10 18.59
C GLU A 245 -19.95 -5.51 17.17
N MET A 246 -18.72 -5.43 16.65
CA MET A 246 -18.47 -4.88 15.32
C MET A 246 -18.97 -5.82 14.21
N LEU A 247 -18.79 -7.13 14.35
CA LEU A 247 -19.33 -8.11 13.40
C LEU A 247 -20.85 -8.10 13.35
N GLU A 248 -21.53 -7.94 14.50
CA GLU A 248 -23.00 -7.81 14.58
C GLU A 248 -23.48 -6.54 13.86
N LYS A 249 -22.76 -5.41 14.01
CA LYS A 249 -23.07 -4.16 13.28
C LYS A 249 -22.93 -4.33 11.78
N TYR A 250 -21.86 -5.00 11.30
CA TYR A 250 -21.70 -5.33 9.89
C TYR A 250 -22.83 -6.23 9.39
N SER A 251 -23.12 -7.33 10.10
CA SER A 251 -24.17 -8.28 9.73
C SER A 251 -25.57 -7.64 9.65
N ALA A 252 -25.84 -6.64 10.50
CA ALA A 252 -27.10 -5.90 10.48
C ALA A 252 -27.23 -4.97 9.26
N LYS A 253 -26.12 -4.46 8.72
CA LYS A 253 -26.11 -3.46 7.64
C LYS A 253 -25.85 -4.06 6.26
N THR A 254 -25.15 -5.18 6.17
CA THR A 254 -24.84 -5.79 4.87
C THR A 254 -26.09 -6.29 4.16
N THR A 255 -26.15 -6.04 2.85
CA THR A 255 -27.18 -6.55 1.95
C THR A 255 -26.78 -7.86 1.27
N ASP A 256 -25.52 -8.31 1.43
CA ASP A 256 -25.03 -9.57 0.91
C ASP A 256 -25.45 -10.74 1.82
N PRO A 257 -26.34 -11.63 1.35
CA PRO A 257 -26.81 -12.76 2.15
C PRO A 257 -25.69 -13.75 2.50
N THR A 258 -24.72 -13.96 1.59
CA THR A 258 -23.62 -14.89 1.79
C THR A 258 -22.68 -14.37 2.88
N ALA A 259 -22.26 -13.11 2.77
CA ALA A 259 -21.45 -12.46 3.80
C ALA A 259 -22.16 -12.49 5.17
N LYS A 260 -23.48 -12.23 5.20
CA LYS A 260 -24.26 -12.27 6.44
C LYS A 260 -24.26 -13.65 7.10
N ILE A 261 -24.42 -14.72 6.32
CA ILE A 261 -24.39 -16.10 6.83
C ILE A 261 -23.02 -16.43 7.41
N GLU A 262 -21.95 -16.12 6.68
CA GLU A 262 -20.57 -16.41 7.11
C GLU A 262 -20.19 -15.65 8.39
N ILE A 263 -20.51 -14.36 8.45
CA ILE A 263 -20.24 -13.53 9.62
C ILE A 263 -21.02 -14.03 10.84
N ASN A 264 -22.32 -14.38 10.70
CA ASN A 264 -23.09 -14.90 11.80
C ASN A 264 -22.58 -16.26 12.30
N LYS A 265 -22.12 -17.13 11.41
CA LYS A 265 -21.43 -18.38 11.78
C LYS A 265 -20.14 -18.09 12.58
N TYR A 266 -19.36 -17.12 12.16
CA TYR A 266 -18.14 -16.72 12.86
C TYR A 266 -18.43 -16.13 14.25
N ILE A 267 -19.46 -15.28 14.38
CA ILE A 267 -19.93 -14.77 15.67
C ILE A 267 -20.28 -15.91 16.64
N GLN A 268 -21.00 -16.96 16.17
CA GLN A 268 -21.32 -18.11 17.00
C GLN A 268 -20.07 -18.89 17.44
N GLN A 269 -19.10 -19.06 16.56
CA GLN A 269 -17.83 -19.68 16.92
C GLN A 269 -17.09 -18.89 18.00
N LEU A 270 -17.07 -17.57 17.89
CA LEU A 270 -16.47 -16.71 18.91
C LEU A 270 -17.21 -16.81 20.25
N LYS A 271 -18.55 -16.86 20.27
CA LYS A 271 -19.35 -16.98 21.50
C LYS A 271 -19.12 -18.29 22.24
N ASN A 272 -18.78 -19.37 21.51
CA ASN A 272 -18.60 -20.72 22.06
C ASN A 272 -17.16 -21.04 22.49
N LYS A 273 -16.20 -20.20 22.18
CA LYS A 273 -14.82 -20.26 22.69
C LYS A 273 -14.69 -19.53 24.02
#